data_d4b523ecd487a30386df785fe8464560
#
_entry.id   d4b523ecd487a30386df785fe8464560
#
_cell.length_a   1.000
_cell.length_b   1.000
_cell.length_c   1.000
_cell.angle_alpha   90.00
_cell.angle_beta   90.00
_cell.angle_gamma   90.00
#
_symmetry.space_group_name_H-M   'P 1'
#
loop_
_entity.id
_entity.type
_entity.pdbx_description
1 polymer ?
#
loop_
_entity_poly.entity_id
_entity_poly.type
_entity_poly.pdbx_seq_one_letter_code
_entity_poly.pdbx_strand_id
1 'polypeptide(L)'
;MRRLIFATNNKHKLTEVRAALSDVKDIEIVSLAEAGLEGEIPETADTLEGNAQQKAEWVLDRIKTEEFRMKNSFDGVFADDTGLEVEALGGAPGVYSARFAGEHCSFDDNIDKLLGALDGEKNRKACFRTVICLIEGVKGGEKFFEGRVDGQILTERHSNGEGFGYDPVFMPDRFAVSFAEMPLEVKNSISHRGLAVKKLAEYLVTFKV
;
A
#
# COMPACT_ATOMS: atom_id res chain seq x y z
N MET A 1 -16.15 12.41 -15.12
CA MET A 1 -14.86 12.10 -14.48
C MET A 1 -15.16 11.67 -13.06
N ARG A 2 -14.78 10.45 -12.68
CA ARG A 2 -14.98 9.90 -11.33
C ARG A 2 -13.89 10.42 -10.40
N ARG A 3 -14.27 10.88 -9.23
CA ARG A 3 -13.35 11.40 -8.22
C ARG A 3 -13.28 10.44 -7.05
N LEU A 4 -12.12 9.83 -6.85
CA LEU A 4 -11.87 8.87 -5.79
C LEU A 4 -10.87 9.44 -4.79
N ILE A 5 -11.22 9.43 -3.50
CA ILE A 5 -10.29 9.83 -2.44
C ILE A 5 -9.39 8.65 -2.09
N PHE A 6 -8.10 8.88 -2.11
CA PHE A 6 -7.14 7.91 -1.58
C PHE A 6 -6.84 8.22 -0.11
N ALA A 7 -7.32 7.34 0.77
CA ALA A 7 -7.21 7.46 2.23
C ALA A 7 -5.79 7.11 2.70
N THR A 8 -4.84 8.01 2.46
CA THR A 8 -3.45 7.86 2.89
C THR A 8 -2.81 9.20 3.21
N ASN A 9 -1.99 9.23 4.27
CA ASN A 9 -1.09 10.35 4.59
C ASN A 9 0.31 10.14 3.95
N ASN A 10 0.56 8.99 3.31
CA ASN A 10 1.84 8.66 2.71
C ASN A 10 1.96 9.21 1.29
N LYS A 11 2.81 10.24 1.12
CA LYS A 11 3.03 10.90 -0.17
C LYS A 11 3.63 9.98 -1.23
N HIS A 12 4.48 9.02 -0.84
CA HIS A 12 5.07 8.05 -1.78
C HIS A 12 3.99 7.15 -2.36
N LYS A 13 3.11 6.60 -1.52
CA LYS A 13 1.96 5.80 -1.97
C LYS A 13 1.08 6.57 -2.95
N LEU A 14 0.78 7.84 -2.63
CA LEU A 14 -0.03 8.69 -3.51
C LEU A 14 0.61 8.89 -4.89
N THR A 15 1.92 9.15 -4.92
CA THR A 15 2.66 9.32 -6.17
C THR A 15 2.65 8.05 -7.01
N GLU A 16 2.92 6.88 -6.41
CA GLU A 16 2.90 5.59 -7.10
C GLU A 16 1.52 5.26 -7.67
N VAL A 17 0.46 5.47 -6.87
CA VAL A 17 -0.92 5.20 -7.30
C VAL A 17 -1.34 6.13 -8.44
N ARG A 18 -1.03 7.43 -8.36
CA ARG A 18 -1.32 8.38 -9.43
C ARG A 18 -0.59 8.05 -10.72
N ALA A 19 0.68 7.66 -10.63
CA ALA A 19 1.45 7.22 -11.78
C ALA A 19 0.86 5.96 -12.42
N ALA A 20 0.48 4.97 -11.61
CA ALA A 20 -0.09 3.72 -12.11
C ALA A 20 -1.51 3.87 -12.69
N LEU A 21 -2.27 4.89 -12.29
CA LEU A 21 -3.62 5.18 -12.80
C LEU A 21 -3.65 6.30 -13.84
N SER A 22 -2.51 6.85 -14.25
CA SER A 22 -2.42 7.99 -15.20
C SER A 22 -3.08 7.73 -16.55
N ASP A 23 -3.05 6.50 -17.03
CA ASP A 23 -3.62 6.09 -18.32
C ASP A 23 -5.11 5.73 -18.22
N VAL A 24 -5.66 5.67 -17.02
CA VAL A 24 -7.09 5.38 -16.81
C VAL A 24 -7.90 6.66 -16.99
N LYS A 25 -8.60 6.76 -18.13
CA LYS A 25 -9.40 7.94 -18.48
C LYS A 25 -10.58 8.12 -17.52
N ASP A 26 -10.96 9.38 -17.34
CA ASP A 26 -12.13 9.77 -16.56
C ASP A 26 -12.07 9.43 -15.06
N ILE A 27 -10.85 9.31 -14.49
CA ILE A 27 -10.61 9.11 -13.07
C ILE A 27 -9.69 10.21 -12.55
N GLU A 28 -10.06 10.80 -11.41
CA GLU A 28 -9.24 11.72 -10.62
C GLU A 28 -8.97 11.11 -9.25
N ILE A 29 -7.70 10.97 -8.89
CA ILE A 29 -7.29 10.53 -7.55
C ILE A 29 -7.03 11.76 -6.70
N VAL A 30 -7.84 11.93 -5.67
CA VAL A 30 -7.82 13.05 -4.74
C VAL A 30 -7.15 12.63 -3.44
N SER A 31 -6.17 13.39 -2.98
CA SER A 31 -5.55 13.18 -1.66
C SER A 31 -6.47 13.67 -0.54
N LEU A 32 -6.16 13.27 0.71
CA LEU A 32 -6.87 13.80 1.89
C LEU A 32 -6.79 15.33 1.98
N ALA A 33 -5.60 15.90 1.76
CA ALA A 33 -5.39 17.34 1.80
C ALA A 33 -6.22 18.08 0.74
N GLU A 34 -6.26 17.58 -0.50
CA GLU A 34 -7.09 18.13 -1.58
C GLU A 34 -8.59 17.99 -1.30
N ALA A 35 -8.98 16.96 -0.57
CA ALA A 35 -10.35 16.77 -0.09
C ALA A 35 -10.67 17.65 1.14
N GLY A 36 -9.69 18.34 1.73
CA GLY A 36 -9.88 19.13 2.95
C GLY A 36 -10.06 18.25 4.20
N LEU A 37 -9.50 17.03 4.19
CA LEU A 37 -9.55 16.09 5.30
C LEU A 37 -8.19 16.03 5.99
N GLU A 38 -8.20 16.15 7.32
CA GLU A 38 -7.02 16.10 8.17
C GLU A 38 -7.23 15.09 9.30
N GLY A 39 -6.13 14.57 9.83
CA GLY A 39 -6.09 13.70 10.99
C GLY A 39 -5.34 12.39 10.75
N GLU A 40 -5.10 11.70 11.85
CA GLU A 40 -4.51 10.37 11.83
C GLU A 40 -5.59 9.35 11.45
N ILE A 41 -5.25 8.51 10.49
CA ILE A 41 -6.13 7.43 10.04
C ILE A 41 -5.80 6.19 10.89
N PRO A 42 -6.78 5.55 11.54
CA PRO A 42 -6.52 4.40 12.38
C PRO A 42 -6.05 3.18 11.58
N GLU A 43 -5.11 2.43 12.16
CA GLU A 43 -4.59 1.15 11.66
C GLU A 43 -4.48 0.18 12.84
N THR A 44 -5.62 -0.31 13.33
CA THR A 44 -5.72 -1.13 14.54
C THR A 44 -6.20 -2.55 14.28
N ALA A 45 -6.49 -2.90 13.03
CA ALA A 45 -6.90 -4.24 12.67
C ALA A 45 -5.70 -5.22 12.61
N ASP A 46 -5.99 -6.50 12.79
CA ASP A 46 -4.99 -7.57 12.79
C ASP A 46 -4.65 -8.11 11.38
N THR A 47 -5.27 -7.55 10.34
CA THR A 47 -5.08 -7.95 8.94
C THR A 47 -4.90 -6.74 8.03
N LEU A 48 -4.21 -6.94 6.89
CA LEU A 48 -4.05 -5.89 5.88
C LEU A 48 -5.41 -5.48 5.30
N GLU A 49 -6.30 -6.44 5.09
CA GLU A 49 -7.67 -6.21 4.64
C GLU A 49 -8.43 -5.32 5.63
N GLY A 50 -8.35 -5.65 6.92
CA GLY A 50 -9.01 -4.89 7.98
C GLY A 50 -8.47 -3.47 8.10
N ASN A 51 -7.16 -3.26 8.00
CA ASN A 51 -6.57 -1.93 8.03
C ASN A 51 -6.93 -1.12 6.78
N ALA A 52 -6.92 -1.72 5.59
CA ALA A 52 -7.34 -1.05 4.36
C ALA A 52 -8.81 -0.63 4.44
N GLN A 53 -9.68 -1.52 4.91
CA GLN A 53 -11.10 -1.23 5.13
C GLN A 53 -11.29 -0.11 6.16
N GLN A 54 -10.69 -0.23 7.33
CA GLN A 54 -10.78 0.77 8.41
C GLN A 54 -10.38 2.17 7.93
N LYS A 55 -9.31 2.27 7.14
CA LYS A 55 -8.89 3.54 6.54
C LYS A 55 -9.90 4.11 5.56
N ALA A 56 -10.46 3.27 4.69
CA ALA A 56 -11.46 3.70 3.73
C ALA A 56 -12.75 4.15 4.43
N GLU A 57 -13.23 3.40 5.43
CA GLU A 57 -14.40 3.74 6.24
C GLU A 57 -14.22 5.02 7.03
N TRP A 58 -13.03 5.24 7.62
CA TRP A 58 -12.72 6.45 8.37
C TRP A 58 -12.89 7.74 7.51
N VAL A 59 -12.46 7.70 6.25
CA VAL A 59 -12.68 8.80 5.29
C VAL A 59 -14.14 8.86 4.89
N LEU A 60 -14.75 7.71 4.56
CA LEU A 60 -16.13 7.64 4.12
C LEU A 60 -17.08 8.26 5.16
N ASP A 61 -16.88 8.01 6.44
CA ASP A 61 -17.71 8.54 7.51
C ASP A 61 -17.64 10.08 7.59
N ARG A 62 -16.49 10.67 7.27
CA ARG A 62 -16.29 12.12 7.23
C ARG A 62 -16.94 12.78 6.04
N ILE A 63 -16.90 12.14 4.86
CA ILE A 63 -17.51 12.68 3.65
C ILE A 63 -19.01 12.43 3.54
N LYS A 64 -19.58 11.56 4.39
CA LYS A 64 -21.04 11.34 4.48
C LYS A 64 -21.81 12.53 5.07
N THR A 65 -21.14 13.45 5.75
CA THR A 65 -21.81 14.62 6.36
C THR A 65 -22.45 15.49 5.30
N GLU A 66 -23.64 16.02 5.61
CA GLU A 66 -24.39 16.86 4.66
C GLU A 66 -23.59 18.10 4.25
N GLU A 67 -22.90 18.73 5.21
CA GLU A 67 -22.06 19.90 4.96
C GLU A 67 -20.91 19.59 3.98
N PHE A 68 -20.25 18.43 4.11
CA PHE A 68 -19.18 18.05 3.21
C PHE A 68 -19.70 17.76 1.79
N ARG A 69 -20.83 17.08 1.68
CA ARG A 69 -21.47 16.73 0.40
C ARG A 69 -21.97 17.95 -0.36
N MET A 70 -22.40 19.00 0.33
CA MET A 70 -22.81 20.25 -0.32
C MET A 70 -21.64 20.99 -0.99
N LYS A 71 -20.42 20.81 -0.48
CA LYS A 71 -19.22 21.47 -1.00
C LYS A 71 -18.45 20.64 -2.01
N ASN A 72 -18.58 19.31 -1.94
CA ASN A 72 -17.75 18.37 -2.68
C ASN A 72 -18.56 17.20 -3.22
N SER A 73 -18.16 16.69 -4.39
CA SER A 73 -18.70 15.45 -4.96
C SER A 73 -17.56 14.44 -5.13
N PHE A 74 -17.70 13.27 -4.49
CA PHE A 74 -16.80 12.15 -4.64
C PHE A 74 -17.59 10.87 -4.92
N ASP A 75 -17.04 10.03 -5.79
CA ASP A 75 -17.69 8.79 -6.25
C ASP A 75 -17.29 7.59 -5.40
N GLY A 76 -16.23 7.72 -4.61
CA GLY A 76 -15.79 6.67 -3.70
C GLY A 76 -14.53 7.02 -2.94
N VAL A 77 -14.16 6.11 -2.05
CA VAL A 77 -12.94 6.15 -1.24
C VAL A 77 -12.21 4.83 -1.41
N PHE A 78 -10.91 4.87 -1.52
CA PHE A 78 -10.09 3.66 -1.40
C PHE A 78 -8.89 3.91 -0.48
N ALA A 79 -8.42 2.83 0.13
CA ALA A 79 -7.22 2.82 0.95
C ALA A 79 -6.39 1.58 0.65
N ASP A 80 -5.08 1.64 0.89
CA ASP A 80 -4.22 0.46 0.84
C ASP A 80 -3.61 0.16 2.21
N ASP A 81 -3.40 -1.11 2.48
CA ASP A 81 -2.46 -1.54 3.50
C ASP A 81 -1.43 -2.50 2.92
N THR A 82 -0.20 -2.46 3.45
CA THR A 82 0.93 -3.19 2.88
C THR A 82 1.76 -3.80 4.00
N GLY A 83 2.09 -5.08 3.84
CA GLY A 83 2.95 -5.81 4.74
C GLY A 83 4.02 -6.63 4.03
N LEU A 84 5.16 -6.77 4.68
CA LEU A 84 6.17 -7.78 4.41
C LEU A 84 5.87 -8.99 5.31
N GLU A 85 5.73 -10.16 4.71
CA GLU A 85 5.48 -11.41 5.44
C GLU A 85 6.69 -12.33 5.24
N VAL A 86 7.34 -12.75 6.33
CA VAL A 86 8.54 -13.60 6.30
C VAL A 86 8.21 -14.98 6.87
N GLU A 87 8.44 -16.03 6.09
CA GLU A 87 8.03 -17.39 6.43
C GLU A 87 8.65 -17.87 7.75
N ALA A 88 9.97 -17.68 7.92
CA ALA A 88 10.69 -18.09 9.13
C ALA A 88 10.25 -17.34 10.40
N LEU A 89 9.59 -16.18 10.24
CA LEU A 89 9.07 -15.38 11.36
C LEU A 89 7.55 -15.57 11.53
N GLY A 90 6.96 -16.63 10.98
CA GLY A 90 5.54 -16.91 11.08
C GLY A 90 4.65 -15.84 10.43
N GLY A 91 5.15 -15.16 9.40
CA GLY A 91 4.46 -14.07 8.71
C GLY A 91 4.75 -12.68 9.27
N ALA A 92 5.52 -12.56 10.36
CA ALA A 92 5.96 -11.24 10.80
C ALA A 92 6.94 -10.61 9.80
N PRO A 93 7.00 -9.26 9.71
CA PRO A 93 6.26 -8.24 10.46
C PRO A 93 4.77 -8.08 10.08
N GLY A 94 4.31 -8.50 8.89
CA GLY A 94 2.91 -8.42 8.48
C GLY A 94 2.32 -7.02 8.61
N VAL A 95 1.20 -6.86 9.29
CA VAL A 95 0.54 -5.56 9.55
C VAL A 95 1.39 -4.58 10.35
N TYR A 96 2.43 -5.06 11.01
CA TYR A 96 3.36 -4.23 11.79
C TYR A 96 4.58 -3.77 10.99
N SER A 97 4.58 -3.94 9.66
CA SER A 97 5.74 -3.65 8.81
C SER A 97 6.28 -2.23 8.97
N ALA A 98 5.41 -1.24 9.12
CA ALA A 98 5.84 0.16 9.29
C ALA A 98 6.41 0.47 10.69
N ARG A 99 6.09 -0.34 11.68
CA ARG A 99 6.46 -0.17 13.11
C ARG A 99 7.05 -1.43 13.73
N PHE A 100 7.73 -2.25 12.94
CA PHE A 100 8.28 -3.53 13.40
C PHE A 100 9.32 -3.35 14.51
N ALA A 101 10.17 -2.31 14.42
CA ALA A 101 11.15 -1.98 15.45
C ALA A 101 10.56 -1.18 16.63
N GLY A 102 9.31 -0.77 16.55
CA GLY A 102 8.61 0.02 17.57
C GLY A 102 7.91 1.22 16.96
N GLU A 103 7.20 1.98 17.80
CA GLU A 103 6.59 3.23 17.36
C GLU A 103 7.66 4.29 17.08
N HIS A 104 7.45 5.11 16.06
CA HIS A 104 8.37 6.17 15.62
C HIS A 104 9.76 5.70 15.14
N CYS A 105 9.90 4.40 14.79
CA CYS A 105 11.12 3.86 14.23
C CYS A 105 11.32 4.32 12.76
N SER A 106 12.58 4.39 12.36
CA SER A 106 12.95 4.62 10.96
C SER A 106 12.82 3.34 10.12
N PHE A 107 12.92 3.47 8.81
CA PHE A 107 13.01 2.30 7.93
C PHE A 107 14.26 1.48 8.22
N ASP A 108 15.36 2.12 8.54
CA ASP A 108 16.61 1.45 8.89
C ASP A 108 16.49 0.64 10.16
N ASP A 109 15.81 1.16 11.19
CA ASP A 109 15.55 0.39 12.44
C ASP A 109 14.74 -0.87 12.16
N ASN A 110 13.74 -0.77 11.27
CA ASN A 110 12.92 -1.91 10.87
C ASN A 110 13.75 -2.97 10.11
N ILE A 111 14.63 -2.53 9.20
CA ILE A 111 15.54 -3.42 8.46
C ILE A 111 16.52 -4.08 9.42
N ASP A 112 17.15 -3.33 10.35
CA ASP A 112 18.11 -3.86 11.31
C ASP A 112 17.46 -4.92 12.21
N LYS A 113 16.26 -4.66 12.70
CA LYS A 113 15.51 -5.65 13.47
C LYS A 113 15.18 -6.90 12.65
N LEU A 114 14.80 -6.73 11.38
CA LEU A 114 14.49 -7.86 10.50
C LEU A 114 15.73 -8.70 10.24
N LEU A 115 16.85 -8.09 9.89
CA LEU A 115 18.11 -8.80 9.64
C LEU A 115 18.61 -9.50 10.88
N GLY A 116 18.52 -8.86 12.05
CA GLY A 116 18.86 -9.46 13.33
C GLY A 116 17.96 -10.65 13.70
N ALA A 117 16.65 -10.57 13.42
CA ALA A 117 15.72 -11.67 13.66
C ALA A 117 15.96 -12.87 12.72
N LEU A 118 16.62 -12.65 11.59
CA LEU A 118 16.97 -13.67 10.61
C LEU A 118 18.46 -14.06 10.67
N ASP A 119 19.18 -13.68 11.72
CA ASP A 119 20.57 -14.07 11.86
C ASP A 119 20.71 -15.59 12.02
N GLY A 120 21.57 -16.20 11.21
CA GLY A 120 21.74 -17.66 11.13
C GLY A 120 20.57 -18.42 10.49
N GLU A 121 19.45 -17.75 10.14
CA GLU A 121 18.30 -18.40 9.51
C GLU A 121 18.56 -18.65 8.01
N LYS A 122 18.31 -19.89 7.57
CA LYS A 122 18.48 -20.32 6.18
C LYS A 122 17.22 -20.09 5.34
N ASN A 123 16.05 -20.20 5.96
CA ASN A 123 14.79 -19.92 5.29
C ASN A 123 14.52 -18.41 5.29
N ARG A 124 14.86 -17.77 4.22
CA ARG A 124 14.70 -16.33 4.05
C ARG A 124 13.53 -15.96 3.15
N LYS A 125 12.66 -16.93 2.85
CA LYS A 125 11.48 -16.70 2.01
C LYS A 125 10.56 -15.67 2.62
N ALA A 126 10.12 -14.77 1.79
CA ALA A 126 9.23 -13.68 2.16
C ALA A 126 8.31 -13.31 1.01
N CYS A 127 7.26 -12.58 1.30
CA CYS A 127 6.47 -11.92 0.28
C CYS A 127 6.05 -10.53 0.74
N PHE A 128 5.93 -9.63 -0.22
CA PHE A 128 5.18 -8.40 -0.02
C PHE A 128 3.74 -8.58 -0.45
N ARG A 129 2.81 -8.09 0.36
CA ARG A 129 1.40 -8.01 0.03
C ARG A 129 0.90 -6.57 0.17
N THR A 130 0.08 -6.15 -0.78
CA THR A 130 -0.74 -4.94 -0.67
C THR A 130 -2.19 -5.32 -0.89
N VAL A 131 -3.05 -4.86 0.00
CA VAL A 131 -4.50 -4.97 -0.15
C VAL A 131 -5.08 -3.56 -0.30
N ILE A 132 -5.85 -3.34 -1.35
CA ILE A 132 -6.64 -2.12 -1.56
C ILE A 132 -8.09 -2.43 -1.24
N CYS A 133 -8.71 -1.63 -0.39
CA CYS A 133 -10.17 -1.61 -0.18
C CYS A 133 -10.76 -0.40 -0.89
N LEU A 134 -11.70 -0.62 -1.80
CA LEU A 134 -12.51 0.41 -2.47
C LEU A 134 -13.93 0.36 -1.95
N ILE A 135 -14.49 1.51 -1.58
CA ILE A 135 -15.91 1.70 -1.24
C ILE A 135 -16.49 2.73 -2.21
N GLU A 136 -17.44 2.30 -3.04
CA GLU A 136 -18.07 3.16 -4.06
C GLU A 136 -19.35 3.78 -3.52
N GLY A 137 -19.42 5.12 -3.61
CA GLY A 137 -20.59 5.87 -3.11
C GLY A 137 -20.81 5.74 -1.60
N VAL A 138 -21.96 6.20 -1.14
CA VAL A 138 -22.30 6.23 0.30
C VAL A 138 -22.88 4.90 0.80
N LYS A 139 -23.36 4.06 -0.10
CA LYS A 139 -24.04 2.78 0.19
C LYS A 139 -23.41 1.61 -0.56
N GLY A 140 -22.27 1.83 -1.24
CA GLY A 140 -21.58 0.78 -1.98
C GLY A 140 -20.97 -0.27 -1.06
N GLY A 141 -20.89 -1.49 -1.56
CA GLY A 141 -20.16 -2.55 -0.89
C GLY A 141 -18.64 -2.36 -1.05
N GLU A 142 -17.90 -3.01 -0.18
CA GLU A 142 -16.45 -3.04 -0.21
C GLU A 142 -15.97 -3.98 -1.32
N LYS A 143 -14.89 -3.59 -1.98
CA LYS A 143 -14.18 -4.43 -2.94
C LYS A 143 -12.70 -4.44 -2.61
N PHE A 144 -12.10 -5.62 -2.62
CA PHE A 144 -10.69 -5.79 -2.29
C PHE A 144 -9.88 -6.18 -3.52
N PHE A 145 -8.70 -5.57 -3.65
CA PHE A 145 -7.75 -5.85 -4.71
C PHE A 145 -6.40 -6.14 -4.08
N GLU A 146 -5.92 -7.35 -4.25
CA GLU A 146 -4.65 -7.78 -3.69
C GLU A 146 -3.56 -7.87 -4.77
N GLY A 147 -2.37 -7.38 -4.44
CA GLY A 147 -1.14 -7.66 -5.15
C GLY A 147 -0.14 -8.33 -4.21
N ARG A 148 0.51 -9.38 -4.70
CA ARG A 148 1.51 -10.17 -3.96
C ARG A 148 2.73 -10.38 -4.84
N VAL A 149 3.90 -10.28 -4.21
CA VAL A 149 5.20 -10.62 -4.82
C VAL A 149 5.98 -11.50 -3.86
N ASP A 150 6.28 -12.69 -4.30
CA ASP A 150 7.13 -13.61 -3.56
C ASP A 150 8.61 -13.31 -3.84
N GLY A 151 9.47 -13.63 -2.87
CA GLY A 151 10.91 -13.38 -2.93
C GLY A 151 11.61 -13.85 -1.66
N GLN A 152 12.75 -13.23 -1.40
CA GLN A 152 13.55 -13.54 -0.21
C GLN A 152 14.18 -12.30 0.40
N ILE A 153 14.47 -12.38 1.69
CA ILE A 153 15.22 -11.35 2.41
C ILE A 153 16.73 -11.60 2.22
N LEU A 154 17.44 -10.60 1.75
CA LEU A 154 18.90 -10.61 1.62
C LEU A 154 19.57 -10.61 3.00
N THR A 155 20.85 -10.97 3.04
CA THR A 155 21.63 -10.97 4.29
C THR A 155 22.14 -9.60 4.69
N GLU A 156 22.17 -8.67 3.73
CA GLU A 156 22.61 -7.30 3.91
C GLU A 156 21.81 -6.35 3.00
N ARG A 157 21.97 -5.04 3.20
CA ARG A 157 21.31 -4.02 2.39
C ARG A 157 21.98 -3.89 1.02
N HIS A 158 21.14 -3.86 -0.02
CA HIS A 158 21.53 -3.54 -1.39
C HIS A 158 20.67 -2.38 -1.89
N SER A 159 21.28 -1.24 -2.13
CA SER A 159 20.57 -0.04 -2.57
C SER A 159 21.48 0.86 -3.39
N ASN A 160 20.90 1.54 -4.38
CA ASN A 160 21.53 2.62 -5.17
C ASN A 160 21.30 4.00 -4.54
N GLY A 161 20.95 4.07 -3.24
CA GLY A 161 20.58 5.30 -2.55
C GLY A 161 19.07 5.63 -2.61
N GLU A 162 18.30 4.81 -3.31
CA GLU A 162 16.84 4.88 -3.39
C GLU A 162 16.22 3.66 -2.72
N GLY A 163 14.93 3.71 -2.43
CA GLY A 163 14.16 2.62 -1.85
C GLY A 163 13.25 3.08 -0.72
N PHE A 164 12.20 2.32 -0.47
CA PHE A 164 11.21 2.60 0.55
C PHE A 164 11.02 1.38 1.45
N GLY A 165 11.03 1.58 2.76
CA GLY A 165 10.81 0.50 3.71
C GLY A 165 11.86 -0.61 3.58
N TYR A 166 11.42 -1.83 3.30
CA TYR A 166 12.29 -3.02 3.20
C TYR A 166 12.84 -3.27 1.79
N ASP A 167 12.66 -2.37 0.83
CA ASP A 167 13.17 -2.52 -0.53
C ASP A 167 14.67 -2.88 -0.59
N PRO A 168 15.56 -2.30 0.27
CA PRO A 168 16.99 -2.62 0.23
C PRO A 168 17.35 -4.06 0.60
N VAL A 169 16.43 -4.79 1.22
CA VAL A 169 16.69 -6.17 1.67
C VAL A 169 15.75 -7.19 1.05
N PHE A 170 14.80 -6.76 0.20
CA PHE A 170 13.89 -7.68 -0.47
C PHE A 170 14.29 -7.90 -1.93
N MET A 171 14.61 -9.14 -2.28
CA MET A 171 14.88 -9.57 -3.65
C MET A 171 13.69 -10.39 -4.14
N PRO A 172 12.94 -9.92 -5.15
CA PRO A 172 11.81 -10.66 -5.69
C PRO A 172 12.28 -11.89 -6.49
N ASP A 173 11.46 -12.92 -6.52
CA ASP A 173 11.73 -14.12 -7.30
C ASP A 173 11.99 -13.78 -8.77
N ARG A 174 12.90 -14.53 -9.40
CA ARG A 174 13.36 -14.37 -10.80
C ARG A 174 14.21 -13.14 -11.08
N PHE A 175 14.56 -12.36 -10.05
CA PHE A 175 15.48 -11.24 -10.16
C PHE A 175 16.73 -11.52 -9.32
N ALA A 176 17.83 -10.86 -9.66
CA ALA A 176 19.11 -10.97 -8.97
C ALA A 176 19.52 -9.70 -8.22
N VAL A 177 18.56 -8.76 -8.09
CA VAL A 177 18.76 -7.46 -7.44
C VAL A 177 17.60 -7.16 -6.49
N SER A 178 17.84 -6.33 -5.49
CA SER A 178 16.81 -5.88 -4.56
C SER A 178 15.81 -4.94 -5.24
N PHE A 179 14.66 -4.72 -4.62
CA PHE A 179 13.73 -3.69 -5.10
C PHE A 179 14.33 -2.28 -5.12
N ALA A 180 15.27 -1.99 -4.21
CA ALA A 180 15.93 -0.68 -4.16
C ALA A 180 16.95 -0.47 -5.29
N GLU A 181 17.42 -1.54 -5.93
CA GLU A 181 18.34 -1.47 -7.07
C GLU A 181 17.62 -1.41 -8.42
N MET A 182 16.30 -1.65 -8.43
CA MET A 182 15.52 -1.69 -9.67
C MET A 182 15.16 -0.28 -10.16
N PRO A 183 15.16 -0.04 -11.48
CA PRO A 183 14.49 1.14 -12.04
C PRO A 183 13.03 1.19 -11.62
N LEU A 184 12.54 2.37 -11.27
CA LEU A 184 11.19 2.57 -10.73
C LEU A 184 10.08 1.98 -11.63
N GLU A 185 10.22 2.10 -12.95
CA GLU A 185 9.26 1.55 -13.91
C GLU A 185 9.19 0.01 -13.83
N VAL A 186 10.36 -0.65 -13.74
CA VAL A 186 10.45 -2.11 -13.59
C VAL A 186 9.82 -2.53 -12.27
N LYS A 187 10.20 -1.87 -11.17
CA LYS A 187 9.62 -2.13 -9.85
C LYS A 187 8.11 -1.97 -9.87
N ASN A 188 7.58 -0.88 -10.42
CA ASN A 188 6.15 -0.61 -10.47
C ASN A 188 5.38 -1.66 -11.27
N SER A 189 5.98 -2.23 -12.31
CA SER A 189 5.33 -3.27 -13.13
C SER A 189 5.17 -4.62 -12.43
N ILE A 190 6.01 -4.91 -11.43
CA ILE A 190 6.04 -6.20 -10.73
C ILE A 190 5.72 -6.11 -9.24
N SER A 191 5.73 -4.91 -8.65
CA SER A 191 5.56 -4.76 -7.20
C SER A 191 4.14 -5.12 -6.75
N HIS A 192 4.04 -5.51 -5.49
CA HIS A 192 2.78 -5.79 -4.80
C HIS A 192 1.76 -4.67 -4.98
N ARG A 193 2.17 -3.39 -4.78
CA ARG A 193 1.29 -2.23 -4.98
C ARG A 193 0.93 -2.05 -6.45
N GLY A 194 1.90 -2.16 -7.36
CA GLY A 194 1.64 -2.08 -8.80
C GLY A 194 0.61 -3.11 -9.27
N LEU A 195 0.72 -4.36 -8.80
CA LEU A 195 -0.23 -5.43 -9.10
C LEU A 195 -1.62 -5.17 -8.50
N ALA A 196 -1.71 -4.68 -7.26
CA ALA A 196 -2.99 -4.32 -6.64
C ALA A 196 -3.68 -3.17 -7.37
N VAL A 197 -2.93 -2.11 -7.69
CA VAL A 197 -3.45 -0.93 -8.44
C VAL A 197 -3.88 -1.31 -9.85
N LYS A 198 -3.16 -2.22 -10.51
CA LYS A 198 -3.57 -2.74 -11.83
C LYS A 198 -4.95 -3.40 -11.77
N LYS A 199 -5.20 -4.25 -10.78
CA LYS A 199 -6.52 -4.88 -10.57
C LYS A 199 -7.61 -3.84 -10.28
N LEU A 200 -7.30 -2.83 -9.48
CA LEU A 200 -8.21 -1.70 -9.24
C LEU A 200 -8.51 -0.96 -10.57
N ALA A 201 -7.49 -0.67 -11.38
CA ALA A 201 -7.64 0.00 -12.67
C ALA A 201 -8.54 -0.80 -13.62
N GLU A 202 -8.31 -2.11 -13.75
CA GLU A 202 -9.12 -3.02 -14.57
C GLU A 202 -10.59 -3.00 -14.14
N TYR A 203 -10.84 -3.02 -12.83
CA TYR A 203 -12.19 -2.88 -12.28
C TYR A 203 -12.83 -1.54 -12.64
N LEU A 204 -12.12 -0.43 -12.42
CA LEU A 204 -12.64 0.91 -12.67
C LEU A 204 -12.96 1.19 -14.15
N VAL A 205 -12.23 0.54 -15.07
CA VAL A 205 -12.50 0.62 -16.52
C VAL A 205 -13.73 -0.21 -16.92
N THR A 206 -13.91 -1.38 -16.30
CA THR A 206 -14.98 -2.32 -16.66
C THR A 206 -16.37 -1.82 -16.24
N PHE A 207 -16.47 -1.14 -15.12
CA PHE A 207 -17.74 -0.61 -14.58
C PHE A 207 -17.92 0.88 -14.90
N LYS A 208 -17.82 1.25 -16.20
CA LYS A 208 -18.32 2.53 -16.68
C LYS A 208 -19.85 2.49 -16.61
N VAL A 209 -20.43 3.16 -15.62
CA VAL A 209 -21.87 3.47 -15.56
C VAL A 209 -22.17 4.64 -16.49
#